data_fc8b29b9ac50d68b7b67fe0f96c55952
#
_entry.id   fc8b29b9ac50d68b7b67fe0f96c55952
#
_cell.length_a   1.000
_cell.length_b   1.000
_cell.length_c   1.000
_cell.angle_alpha   90.00
_cell.angle_beta   90.00
_cell.angle_gamma   90.00
#
_symmetry.space_group_name_H-M   'P 1'
#
loop_
_entity.id
_entity.type
_entity.pdbx_description
1 polymer ?
#
loop_
_entity_poly.entity_id
_entity_poly.type
_entity_poly.pdbx_seq_one_letter_code
_entity_poly.pdbx_strand_id
1 'polypeptide(L)'
;MIGAGAIGCSIAYHLGRRGITSRVVDRESIAVRASGKAWAIFTYAPYWLAFERCVTTPAEALEGLPVETTKTVPGVSVADWLFLHEASYNRMAEFAIELAERGGVDIEYCETPSTDLVTAEELEEAGGSEALLQPFRAVGGVEADWIDGDALRELFPSLNPVYEGGISHPAGQVEPYRFSLAMAQAAEKLGAEFVQGEVLDFTTQDDRITGVQLASGTELQADAVVLAIGPWIGKLSAKLGCPIGCRPVFAECLRAMLPVDLPLRTLAADDFYILPKKNGEVILATYGAKDFVDRSDFDASLSEETKLAALEGVARILPVLEEATIVEHRGDLLAMAPTPPYQKPVMGRFPEWQNAYVATRFGGDGVCMSPAAGELMAELIDTGKSPLRAGRMFERLAPG
;
A
#
# COMPACT_ATOMS: atom_id res chain seq x y z
N MET A 1 -3.68 0.38 -20.53
CA MET A 1 -3.30 0.64 -19.13
C MET A 1 -2.20 1.68 -19.11
N ILE A 2 -2.34 2.74 -18.34
CA ILE A 2 -1.31 3.78 -18.17
C ILE A 2 -0.80 3.69 -16.74
N GLY A 3 0.50 3.39 -16.58
CA GLY A 3 1.19 3.14 -15.32
C GLY A 3 1.46 1.65 -15.06
N ALA A 4 2.74 1.32 -14.83
CA ALA A 4 3.25 -0.02 -14.53
C ALA A 4 3.68 -0.17 -13.06
N GLY A 5 3.03 0.53 -12.14
CA GLY A 5 3.14 0.29 -10.70
C GLY A 5 2.37 -0.97 -10.29
N ALA A 6 2.39 -1.33 -8.99
CA ALA A 6 1.73 -2.53 -8.47
C ALA A 6 0.25 -2.61 -8.89
N ILE A 7 -0.47 -1.49 -8.84
CA ILE A 7 -1.89 -1.43 -9.23
C ILE A 7 -2.06 -1.73 -10.73
N GLY A 8 -1.30 -1.08 -11.61
CA GLY A 8 -1.39 -1.30 -13.05
C GLY A 8 -1.00 -2.72 -13.45
N CYS A 9 0.08 -3.26 -12.87
CA CYS A 9 0.51 -4.65 -13.09
C CYS A 9 -0.54 -5.65 -12.62
N SER A 10 -1.16 -5.42 -11.45
CA SER A 10 -2.23 -6.27 -10.93
C SER A 10 -3.47 -6.25 -11.82
N ILE A 11 -3.91 -5.06 -12.27
CA ILE A 11 -5.05 -4.97 -13.20
C ILE A 11 -4.74 -5.71 -14.50
N ALA A 12 -3.56 -5.51 -15.08
CA ALA A 12 -3.16 -6.18 -16.31
C ALA A 12 -3.14 -7.71 -16.17
N TYR A 13 -2.61 -8.21 -15.04
CA TYR A 13 -2.62 -9.62 -14.71
C TYR A 13 -4.05 -10.18 -14.62
N HIS A 14 -4.93 -9.53 -13.88
CA HIS A 14 -6.31 -9.99 -13.70
C HIS A 14 -7.15 -9.86 -14.97
N LEU A 15 -6.88 -8.88 -15.85
CA LEU A 15 -7.45 -8.81 -17.19
C LEU A 15 -7.01 -10.02 -18.03
N GLY A 16 -5.71 -10.34 -18.04
CA GLY A 16 -5.19 -11.51 -18.75
C GLY A 16 -5.81 -12.81 -18.26
N ARG A 17 -6.06 -12.98 -16.96
CA ARG A 17 -6.80 -14.13 -16.42
C ARG A 17 -8.24 -14.24 -16.92
N ARG A 18 -8.83 -13.14 -17.38
CA ARG A 18 -10.17 -13.07 -18.00
C ARG A 18 -10.13 -13.18 -19.53
N GLY A 19 -8.93 -13.41 -20.10
CA GLY A 19 -8.73 -13.49 -21.56
C GLY A 19 -8.74 -12.14 -22.27
N ILE A 20 -8.61 -11.04 -21.51
CA ILE A 20 -8.52 -9.68 -22.04
C ILE A 20 -7.05 -9.29 -22.13
N THR A 21 -6.58 -9.07 -23.35
CA THR A 21 -5.21 -8.59 -23.57
C THR A 21 -5.11 -7.12 -23.22
N SER A 22 -3.96 -6.71 -22.69
CA SER A 22 -3.71 -5.34 -22.32
C SER A 22 -2.35 -4.84 -22.80
N ARG A 23 -2.26 -3.54 -23.09
CA ARG A 23 -0.98 -2.86 -23.28
C ARG A 23 -0.77 -1.92 -22.10
N VAL A 24 0.32 -2.11 -21.37
CA VAL A 24 0.72 -1.30 -20.23
C VAL A 24 1.77 -0.32 -20.69
N VAL A 25 1.46 0.96 -20.61
CA VAL A 25 2.38 2.05 -20.98
C VAL A 25 2.87 2.74 -19.72
N ASP A 26 4.18 2.82 -19.54
CA ASP A 26 4.80 3.57 -18.45
C ASP A 26 5.94 4.44 -18.99
N ARG A 27 6.10 5.62 -18.44
CA ARG A 27 7.15 6.55 -18.89
C ARG A 27 8.55 6.08 -18.52
N GLU A 28 8.66 5.24 -17.51
CA GLU A 28 9.95 4.72 -17.02
C GLU A 28 10.02 3.20 -17.19
N SER A 29 9.72 2.44 -16.16
CA SER A 29 9.76 0.98 -16.19
C SER A 29 8.85 0.39 -15.11
N ILE A 30 8.72 -0.95 -15.11
CA ILE A 30 7.90 -1.68 -14.15
C ILE A 30 8.35 -1.38 -12.72
N ALA A 31 7.45 -0.85 -11.92
CA ALA A 31 7.57 -0.66 -10.47
C ALA A 31 8.83 0.11 -9.98
N VAL A 32 9.47 0.92 -10.80
CA VAL A 32 10.69 1.67 -10.40
C VAL A 32 10.40 2.84 -9.45
N ARG A 33 9.14 3.22 -9.30
CA ARG A 33 8.67 4.26 -8.41
C ARG A 33 8.20 3.67 -7.07
N ALA A 34 7.29 4.35 -6.37
CA ALA A 34 6.82 4.00 -5.03
C ALA A 34 6.53 2.50 -4.84
N SER A 35 5.95 1.83 -5.84
CA SER A 35 5.60 0.41 -5.75
C SER A 35 6.80 -0.51 -5.53
N GLY A 36 7.94 -0.23 -6.15
CA GLY A 36 9.15 -1.05 -5.98
C GLY A 36 10.04 -0.63 -4.82
N LYS A 37 9.76 0.53 -4.20
CA LYS A 37 10.52 1.08 -3.08
C LYS A 37 9.78 0.98 -1.75
N ALA A 38 8.57 0.42 -1.75
CA ALA A 38 7.73 0.26 -0.57
C ALA A 38 8.37 -0.66 0.49
N TRP A 39 7.80 -0.65 1.68
CA TRP A 39 8.13 -1.63 2.74
C TRP A 39 7.44 -2.96 2.47
N ALA A 40 6.23 -2.89 1.91
CA ALA A 40 5.39 -4.01 1.47
C ALA A 40 5.04 -4.99 2.59
N ILE A 41 4.48 -4.46 3.67
CA ILE A 41 3.86 -5.23 4.73
C ILE A 41 2.39 -5.36 4.41
N PHE A 42 1.87 -6.59 4.42
CA PHE A 42 0.44 -6.88 4.38
C PHE A 42 -0.04 -7.02 5.81
N THR A 43 -0.73 -6.02 6.31
CA THR A 43 -1.35 -6.05 7.63
C THR A 43 -2.85 -6.23 7.49
N TYR A 44 -3.47 -6.82 8.51
CA TYR A 44 -4.91 -6.88 8.61
C TYR A 44 -5.43 -5.51 9.06
N ALA A 45 -6.14 -4.84 8.18
CA ALA A 45 -6.45 -3.43 8.31
C ALA A 45 -7.28 -2.98 9.53
N PRO A 46 -8.27 -3.76 10.03
CA PRO A 46 -8.98 -3.38 11.24
C PRO A 46 -8.07 -3.06 12.41
N TYR A 47 -6.95 -3.78 12.48
CA TYR A 47 -5.91 -3.60 13.46
C TYR A 47 -5.36 -2.17 13.47
N TRP A 48 -4.89 -1.67 12.34
CA TRP A 48 -4.27 -0.34 12.23
C TRP A 48 -5.18 0.79 12.71
N LEU A 49 -6.46 0.74 12.31
CA LEU A 49 -7.46 1.70 12.75
C LEU A 49 -7.77 1.61 14.24
N ALA A 50 -7.77 0.40 14.79
CA ALA A 50 -8.00 0.21 16.20
C ALA A 50 -6.81 0.78 17.00
N PHE A 51 -5.58 0.52 16.56
CA PHE A 51 -4.37 0.99 17.24
C PHE A 51 -4.26 2.52 17.23
N GLU A 52 -4.34 3.20 16.08
CA GLU A 52 -4.29 4.66 16.02
C GLU A 52 -5.33 5.33 16.94
N ARG A 53 -6.52 4.77 17.05
CA ARG A 53 -7.58 5.31 17.90
C ARG A 53 -7.40 4.98 19.37
N CYS A 54 -6.85 3.80 19.68
CA CYS A 54 -6.63 3.39 21.07
C CYS A 54 -5.56 4.20 21.76
N VAL A 55 -4.48 4.50 21.04
CA VAL A 55 -3.37 5.31 21.58
C VAL A 55 -3.76 6.78 21.73
N THR A 56 -4.60 7.31 20.83
CA THR A 56 -4.99 8.72 20.83
C THR A 56 -6.26 9.03 21.63
N THR A 57 -7.25 8.11 21.69
CA THR A 57 -8.54 8.36 22.37
C THR A 57 -9.30 7.05 22.68
N PRO A 58 -8.93 6.33 23.77
CA PRO A 58 -9.46 4.98 24.04
C PRO A 58 -11.00 4.90 24.17
N ALA A 59 -11.65 5.89 24.77
CA ALA A 59 -13.09 5.91 24.97
C ALA A 59 -13.90 6.21 23.72
N GLU A 60 -13.38 7.04 22.83
CA GLU A 60 -14.02 7.44 21.57
C GLU A 60 -13.81 6.41 20.46
N ALA A 61 -12.75 5.60 20.56
CA ALA A 61 -12.43 4.56 19.58
C ALA A 61 -13.52 3.49 19.46
N LEU A 62 -14.23 3.21 20.56
CA LEU A 62 -15.30 2.20 20.59
C LEU A 62 -16.64 2.73 20.08
N GLU A 63 -16.92 4.02 20.26
CA GLU A 63 -18.19 4.63 19.85
C GLU A 63 -18.25 5.04 18.37
N GLY A 64 -17.11 5.30 17.74
CA GLY A 64 -17.03 5.89 16.40
C GLY A 64 -16.84 4.93 15.23
N LEU A 65 -16.49 3.67 15.47
CA LEU A 65 -16.06 2.76 14.38
C LEU A 65 -17.12 2.47 13.29
N PRO A 66 -18.41 2.28 13.55
CA PRO A 66 -19.38 1.99 12.48
C PRO A 66 -20.11 3.20 11.90
N VAL A 67 -20.28 4.29 12.63
CA VAL A 67 -21.26 5.31 12.28
C VAL A 67 -20.67 6.57 11.66
N GLU A 68 -19.55 7.08 12.14
CA GLU A 68 -18.94 8.31 11.61
C GLU A 68 -18.08 8.10 10.37
N THR A 69 -17.46 6.92 10.25
CA THR A 69 -16.66 6.57 9.09
C THR A 69 -17.48 6.44 7.80
N THR A 70 -18.79 6.30 7.91
CA THR A 70 -19.68 6.16 6.76
C THR A 70 -20.34 7.46 6.31
N LYS A 71 -20.26 8.54 7.10
CA LYS A 71 -21.10 9.74 6.88
C LYS A 71 -20.50 10.88 6.09
N THR A 72 -19.19 10.98 5.86
CA THR A 72 -18.64 12.31 5.56
C THR A 72 -17.78 12.46 4.33
N VAL A 73 -17.62 11.46 3.47
CA VAL A 73 -16.73 11.65 2.30
C VAL A 73 -17.30 11.07 1.02
N PRO A 74 -17.49 11.88 -0.02
CA PRO A 74 -17.63 11.37 -1.38
C PRO A 74 -16.35 10.61 -1.76
N GLY A 75 -16.43 9.32 -2.00
CA GLY A 75 -15.29 8.45 -2.25
C GLY A 75 -15.38 7.16 -1.44
N VAL A 76 -14.33 6.37 -1.45
CA VAL A 76 -14.23 5.09 -0.74
C VAL A 76 -14.44 5.31 0.78
N SER A 77 -15.33 4.56 1.39
CA SER A 77 -15.52 4.57 2.84
C SER A 77 -14.35 3.84 3.53
N VAL A 78 -14.18 4.06 4.82
CA VAL A 78 -13.21 3.26 5.61
C VAL A 78 -13.51 1.77 5.49
N ALA A 79 -14.79 1.38 5.46
CA ALA A 79 -15.18 -0.01 5.23
C ALA A 79 -14.70 -0.56 3.88
N ASP A 80 -14.71 0.24 2.82
CA ASP A 80 -14.23 -0.18 1.50
C ASP A 80 -12.69 -0.31 1.48
N TRP A 81 -11.99 0.57 2.20
CA TRP A 81 -10.55 0.49 2.36
C TRP A 81 -10.15 -0.75 3.17
N LEU A 82 -10.83 -1.02 4.28
CA LEU A 82 -10.66 -2.24 5.07
C LEU A 82 -10.91 -3.50 4.24
N PHE A 83 -11.93 -3.49 3.41
CA PHE A 83 -12.23 -4.60 2.52
C PHE A 83 -11.08 -4.91 1.55
N LEU A 84 -10.44 -3.89 0.97
CA LEU A 84 -9.29 -4.10 0.06
C LEU A 84 -8.10 -4.72 0.78
N HIS A 85 -7.82 -4.31 2.01
CA HIS A 85 -6.77 -4.90 2.84
C HIS A 85 -7.08 -6.34 3.20
N GLU A 86 -8.25 -6.60 3.75
CA GLU A 86 -8.69 -7.94 4.13
C GLU A 86 -8.69 -8.90 2.95
N ALA A 87 -9.32 -8.50 1.85
CA ALA A 87 -9.38 -9.32 0.64
C ALA A 87 -8.01 -9.60 0.04
N SER A 88 -7.08 -8.64 0.13
CA SER A 88 -5.69 -8.84 -0.31
C SER A 88 -4.92 -9.74 0.64
N TYR A 89 -4.99 -9.48 1.95
CA TYR A 89 -4.29 -10.26 2.97
C TYR A 89 -4.68 -11.74 2.91
N ASN A 90 -5.98 -12.03 2.93
CA ASN A 90 -6.52 -13.39 2.99
C ASN A 90 -6.15 -14.27 1.78
N ARG A 91 -5.78 -13.66 0.65
CA ARG A 91 -5.37 -14.40 -0.55
C ARG A 91 -3.87 -14.48 -0.77
N MET A 92 -3.05 -13.75 0.01
CA MET A 92 -1.63 -13.58 -0.31
C MET A 92 -0.85 -14.88 -0.37
N ALA A 93 -1.11 -15.84 0.52
CA ALA A 93 -0.41 -17.12 0.50
C ALA A 93 -0.64 -17.89 -0.82
N GLU A 94 -1.90 -17.98 -1.26
CA GLU A 94 -2.25 -18.61 -2.54
C GLU A 94 -1.74 -17.79 -3.73
N PHE A 95 -1.84 -16.48 -3.63
CA PHE A 95 -1.41 -15.58 -4.70
C PHE A 95 0.11 -15.61 -4.90
N ALA A 96 0.88 -15.77 -3.83
CA ALA A 96 2.33 -15.95 -3.90
C ALA A 96 2.72 -17.20 -4.70
N ILE A 97 2.04 -18.31 -4.44
CA ILE A 97 2.23 -19.57 -5.19
C ILE A 97 1.85 -19.37 -6.67
N GLU A 98 0.70 -18.79 -6.92
CA GLU A 98 0.22 -18.51 -8.28
C GLU A 98 1.20 -17.61 -9.07
N LEU A 99 1.75 -16.57 -8.44
CA LEU A 99 2.71 -15.68 -9.07
C LEU A 99 4.06 -16.36 -9.32
N ALA A 100 4.53 -17.22 -8.42
CA ALA A 100 5.75 -18.01 -8.63
C ALA A 100 5.60 -18.95 -9.84
N GLU A 101 4.47 -19.62 -9.96
CA GLU A 101 4.18 -20.53 -11.08
C GLU A 101 4.01 -19.78 -12.40
N ARG A 102 3.20 -18.73 -12.41
CA ARG A 102 2.86 -17.98 -13.62
C ARG A 102 3.90 -16.92 -13.99
N GLY A 103 4.36 -16.16 -13.02
CA GLY A 103 5.36 -15.10 -13.20
C GLY A 103 6.78 -15.64 -13.33
N GLY A 104 7.09 -16.71 -12.58
CA GLY A 104 8.44 -17.27 -12.50
C GLY A 104 9.37 -16.45 -11.62
N VAL A 105 8.84 -15.60 -10.77
CA VAL A 105 9.57 -14.75 -9.80
C VAL A 105 9.15 -15.14 -8.40
N ASP A 106 10.11 -15.52 -7.56
CA ASP A 106 9.87 -15.63 -6.12
C ASP A 106 9.73 -14.21 -5.54
N ILE A 107 8.57 -13.91 -5.02
CA ILE A 107 8.24 -12.62 -4.42
C ILE A 107 8.70 -12.50 -2.97
N GLU A 108 9.37 -13.52 -2.45
CA GLU A 108 9.85 -13.61 -1.06
C GLU A 108 8.72 -13.45 -0.03
N TYR A 109 7.51 -13.92 -0.37
CA TYR A 109 6.39 -13.87 0.58
C TYR A 109 6.70 -14.71 1.81
N CYS A 110 6.41 -14.13 2.98
CA CYS A 110 6.37 -14.86 4.25
C CYS A 110 5.32 -14.22 5.16
N GLU A 111 4.66 -15.08 5.92
CA GLU A 111 3.85 -14.66 7.05
C GLU A 111 4.77 -14.29 8.20
N THR A 112 4.66 -13.07 8.67
CA THR A 112 5.47 -12.56 9.78
C THR A 112 4.56 -11.80 10.73
N PRO A 113 4.56 -12.12 12.03
CA PRO A 113 3.83 -11.29 12.98
C PRO A 113 4.39 -9.87 12.99
N SER A 114 3.53 -8.89 13.18
CA SER A 114 3.93 -7.54 13.58
C SER A 114 3.68 -7.35 15.07
N THR A 115 4.49 -6.55 15.71
CA THR A 115 4.37 -6.26 17.14
C THR A 115 4.54 -4.77 17.35
N ASP A 116 3.50 -4.13 17.87
CA ASP A 116 3.56 -2.76 18.34
C ASP A 116 4.01 -2.79 19.79
N LEU A 117 5.20 -2.28 20.02
CA LEU A 117 5.85 -2.26 21.31
C LEU A 117 5.17 -1.26 22.23
N VAL A 118 5.07 -1.61 23.49
CA VAL A 118 4.37 -0.82 24.51
C VAL A 118 5.32 -0.60 25.67
N THR A 119 5.48 0.65 26.08
CA THR A 119 6.26 1.03 27.27
C THR A 119 5.49 0.79 28.57
N ALA A 120 6.18 0.83 29.72
CA ALA A 120 5.55 0.73 31.03
C ALA A 120 4.52 1.84 31.26
N GLU A 121 4.83 3.07 30.82
CA GLU A 121 3.94 4.23 30.96
C GLU A 121 2.65 4.05 30.14
N GLU A 122 2.77 3.68 28.86
CA GLU A 122 1.61 3.41 28.00
C GLU A 122 0.76 2.26 28.52
N LEU A 123 1.38 1.21 29.05
CA LEU A 123 0.68 0.07 29.63
C LEU A 123 -0.13 0.46 30.88
N GLU A 124 0.45 1.31 31.75
CA GLU A 124 -0.22 1.83 32.94
C GLU A 124 -1.37 2.78 32.57
N GLU A 125 -1.13 3.72 31.65
CA GLU A 125 -2.14 4.66 31.16
C GLU A 125 -3.35 3.96 30.52
N ALA A 126 -3.10 2.90 29.78
CA ALA A 126 -4.16 2.09 29.16
C ALA A 126 -4.93 1.24 30.18
N GLY A 127 -4.42 1.03 31.37
CA GLY A 127 -5.03 0.15 32.37
C GLY A 127 -4.70 -1.34 32.18
N GLY A 128 -3.59 -1.64 31.53
CA GLY A 128 -3.04 -2.98 31.33
C GLY A 128 -3.23 -3.55 29.92
N SER A 129 -2.58 -4.67 29.65
CA SER A 129 -2.54 -5.31 28.32
C SER A 129 -3.94 -5.73 27.83
N GLU A 130 -4.80 -6.18 28.73
CA GLU A 130 -6.17 -6.57 28.37
C GLU A 130 -6.99 -5.38 27.84
N ALA A 131 -6.79 -4.19 28.43
CA ALA A 131 -7.46 -2.98 27.94
C ALA A 131 -6.96 -2.57 26.56
N LEU A 132 -5.66 -2.73 26.28
CA LEU A 132 -5.06 -2.48 24.96
C LEU A 132 -5.60 -3.44 23.87
N LEU A 133 -5.96 -4.67 24.24
CA LEU A 133 -6.51 -5.68 23.32
C LEU A 133 -8.00 -5.51 23.04
N GLN A 134 -8.74 -4.80 23.91
CA GLN A 134 -10.19 -4.66 23.76
C GLN A 134 -10.65 -4.10 22.40
N PRO A 135 -10.02 -3.05 21.84
CA PRO A 135 -10.41 -2.50 20.56
C PRO A 135 -10.30 -3.50 19.41
N PHE A 136 -9.27 -4.35 19.44
CA PHE A 136 -9.07 -5.41 18.42
C PHE A 136 -10.18 -6.44 18.50
N ARG A 137 -10.55 -6.84 19.71
CA ARG A 137 -11.67 -7.78 19.94
C ARG A 137 -13.01 -7.18 19.55
N ALA A 138 -13.20 -5.87 19.79
CA ALA A 138 -14.45 -5.18 19.48
C ALA A 138 -14.72 -5.06 17.97
N VAL A 139 -13.65 -4.95 17.17
CA VAL A 139 -13.77 -4.89 15.70
C VAL A 139 -14.16 -6.26 15.11
N GLY A 140 -13.83 -7.35 15.80
CA GLY A 140 -14.10 -8.71 15.37
C GLY A 140 -13.20 -9.18 14.23
N GLY A 141 -12.82 -10.46 14.25
CA GLY A 141 -12.00 -11.08 13.19
C GLY A 141 -10.52 -10.69 13.18
N VAL A 142 -10.06 -9.90 14.14
CA VAL A 142 -8.65 -9.56 14.31
C VAL A 142 -8.06 -10.41 15.43
N GLU A 143 -7.12 -11.26 15.10
CA GLU A 143 -6.30 -11.99 16.06
C GLU A 143 -5.18 -11.06 16.55
N ALA A 144 -5.30 -10.55 17.75
CA ALA A 144 -4.26 -9.78 18.41
C ALA A 144 -4.04 -10.30 19.82
N ASP A 145 -2.79 -10.53 20.17
CA ASP A 145 -2.37 -11.08 21.45
C ASP A 145 -1.31 -10.20 22.09
N TRP A 146 -1.27 -10.22 23.42
CA TRP A 146 -0.18 -9.61 24.18
C TRP A 146 1.04 -10.54 24.18
N ILE A 147 2.21 -9.97 23.93
CA ILE A 147 3.50 -10.63 24.14
C ILE A 147 4.29 -9.87 25.20
N ASP A 148 4.73 -10.57 26.24
CA ASP A 148 5.48 -9.96 27.33
C ASP A 148 6.89 -9.52 26.90
N GLY A 149 7.41 -8.49 27.54
CA GLY A 149 8.74 -7.96 27.26
C GLY A 149 9.86 -8.99 27.44
N ASP A 150 9.74 -9.91 28.38
CA ASP A 150 10.71 -10.99 28.54
C ASP A 150 10.72 -11.94 27.34
N ALA A 151 9.55 -12.33 26.83
CA ALA A 151 9.44 -13.13 25.61
C ALA A 151 9.95 -12.39 24.38
N LEU A 152 9.73 -11.06 24.30
CA LEU A 152 10.30 -10.23 23.24
C LEU A 152 11.83 -10.15 23.33
N ARG A 153 12.39 -10.06 24.54
CA ARG A 153 13.86 -10.04 24.78
C ARG A 153 14.52 -11.39 24.50
N GLU A 154 13.81 -12.50 24.63
CA GLU A 154 14.30 -13.80 24.16
C GLU A 154 14.45 -13.82 22.63
N LEU A 155 13.53 -13.17 21.90
CA LEU A 155 13.58 -13.05 20.44
C LEU A 155 14.58 -11.98 20.00
N PHE A 156 14.62 -10.86 20.69
CA PHE A 156 15.44 -9.69 20.39
C PHE A 156 16.28 -9.30 21.63
N PRO A 157 17.44 -9.94 21.84
CA PRO A 157 18.22 -9.75 23.08
C PRO A 157 18.66 -8.30 23.35
N SER A 158 18.75 -7.46 22.31
CA SER A 158 19.07 -6.04 22.45
C SER A 158 17.85 -5.12 22.54
N LEU A 159 16.63 -5.65 22.65
CA LEU A 159 15.44 -4.82 22.79
C LEU A 159 15.54 -3.92 24.01
N ASN A 160 15.26 -2.63 23.82
CA ASN A 160 15.33 -1.66 24.91
C ASN A 160 14.40 -2.07 26.06
N PRO A 161 14.90 -2.14 27.31
CA PRO A 161 14.13 -2.59 28.46
C PRO A 161 12.95 -1.66 28.83
N VAL A 162 12.83 -0.49 28.24
CA VAL A 162 11.66 0.39 28.43
C VAL A 162 10.36 -0.24 27.94
N TYR A 163 10.44 -1.20 27.00
CA TYR A 163 9.27 -1.90 26.48
C TYR A 163 8.90 -3.09 27.38
N GLU A 164 7.74 -3.00 28.01
CA GLU A 164 7.19 -4.04 28.89
C GLU A 164 6.50 -5.18 28.13
N GLY A 165 6.24 -4.97 26.85
CA GLY A 165 5.62 -5.96 25.98
C GLY A 165 5.19 -5.34 24.66
N GLY A 166 4.20 -5.96 24.03
CA GLY A 166 3.63 -5.43 22.80
C GLY A 166 2.37 -6.16 22.37
N ILE A 167 1.66 -5.53 21.44
CA ILE A 167 0.49 -6.11 20.78
C ILE A 167 0.97 -6.81 19.52
N SER A 168 0.88 -8.13 19.51
CA SER A 168 1.27 -8.97 18.38
C SER A 168 0.06 -9.32 17.54
N HIS A 169 0.17 -9.18 16.23
CA HIS A 169 -0.90 -9.48 15.29
C HIS A 169 -0.36 -10.11 14.00
N PRO A 170 -1.20 -10.86 13.26
CA PRO A 170 -0.82 -11.42 11.97
C PRO A 170 -0.44 -10.34 10.96
N ALA A 171 0.63 -10.59 10.22
CA ALA A 171 1.04 -9.80 9.07
C ALA A 171 1.77 -10.69 8.08
N GLY A 172 2.00 -10.18 6.90
CA GLY A 172 2.82 -10.80 5.86
C GLY A 172 3.68 -9.76 5.17
N GLN A 173 4.68 -10.20 4.45
CA GLN A 173 5.52 -9.29 3.68
C GLN A 173 5.98 -9.91 2.36
N VAL A 174 6.33 -9.05 1.43
CA VAL A 174 6.94 -9.42 0.14
C VAL A 174 8.13 -8.53 -0.14
N GLU A 175 8.93 -8.90 -1.13
CA GLU A 175 9.85 -7.95 -1.76
C GLU A 175 9.05 -7.14 -2.82
N PRO A 176 8.88 -5.82 -2.65
CA PRO A 176 7.88 -5.06 -3.39
C PRO A 176 8.14 -4.97 -4.91
N TYR A 177 9.41 -4.83 -5.31
CA TYR A 177 9.77 -4.81 -6.73
C TYR A 177 9.50 -6.17 -7.38
N ARG A 178 9.93 -7.27 -6.73
CA ARG A 178 9.69 -8.64 -7.21
C ARG A 178 8.20 -8.97 -7.30
N PHE A 179 7.40 -8.49 -6.35
CA PHE A 179 5.96 -8.67 -6.36
C PHE A 179 5.30 -8.03 -7.58
N SER A 180 5.64 -6.77 -7.85
CA SER A 180 5.12 -6.06 -9.02
C SER A 180 5.63 -6.67 -10.33
N LEU A 181 6.90 -7.09 -10.36
CA LEU A 181 7.51 -7.75 -11.51
C LEU A 181 6.84 -9.11 -11.79
N ALA A 182 6.56 -9.90 -10.76
CA ALA A 182 5.88 -11.19 -10.90
C ALA A 182 4.50 -11.03 -11.54
N MET A 183 3.72 -10.03 -11.09
CA MET A 183 2.44 -9.71 -11.72
C MET A 183 2.58 -9.28 -13.17
N ALA A 184 3.59 -8.46 -13.48
CA ALA A 184 3.87 -8.01 -14.84
C ALA A 184 4.24 -9.19 -15.76
N GLN A 185 5.17 -10.04 -15.34
CA GLN A 185 5.58 -11.21 -16.12
C GLN A 185 4.46 -12.24 -16.28
N ALA A 186 3.64 -12.43 -15.25
CA ALA A 186 2.46 -13.27 -15.35
C ALA A 186 1.44 -12.68 -16.35
N ALA A 187 1.27 -11.35 -16.38
CA ALA A 187 0.43 -10.66 -17.36
C ALA A 187 0.98 -10.82 -18.78
N GLU A 188 2.30 -10.68 -18.98
CA GLU A 188 2.94 -10.90 -20.29
C GLU A 188 2.71 -12.31 -20.83
N LYS A 189 2.82 -13.35 -19.98
CA LYS A 189 2.51 -14.73 -20.35
C LYS A 189 1.05 -14.94 -20.72
N LEU A 190 0.16 -14.04 -20.26
CA LEU A 190 -1.25 -14.00 -20.62
C LEU A 190 -1.57 -13.04 -21.79
N GLY A 191 -0.54 -12.52 -22.45
CA GLY A 191 -0.66 -11.70 -23.66
C GLY A 191 -0.64 -10.19 -23.42
N ALA A 192 -0.26 -9.72 -22.21
CA ALA A 192 -0.03 -8.29 -22.01
C ALA A 192 1.29 -7.84 -22.68
N GLU A 193 1.30 -6.58 -23.16
CA GLU A 193 2.51 -5.93 -23.69
C GLU A 193 2.91 -4.77 -22.77
N PHE A 194 4.19 -4.68 -22.41
CA PHE A 194 4.72 -3.53 -21.67
C PHE A 194 5.51 -2.62 -22.62
N VAL A 195 5.12 -1.35 -22.68
CA VAL A 195 5.67 -0.34 -23.59
C VAL A 195 6.18 0.84 -22.79
N GLN A 196 7.43 1.20 -23.01
CA GLN A 196 7.96 2.44 -22.44
C GLN A 196 7.46 3.65 -23.24
N GLY A 197 6.85 4.62 -22.56
CA GLY A 197 6.38 5.84 -23.17
C GLY A 197 5.57 6.70 -22.19
N GLU A 198 5.62 8.01 -22.39
CA GLU A 198 4.79 8.94 -21.63
C GLU A 198 3.53 9.27 -22.42
N VAL A 199 2.38 9.00 -21.81
CA VAL A 199 1.08 9.38 -22.37
C VAL A 199 0.79 10.85 -22.06
N LEU A 200 0.57 11.64 -23.09
CA LEU A 200 0.28 13.06 -22.97
C LEU A 200 -1.20 13.40 -23.19
N ASP A 201 -1.88 12.63 -24.04
CA ASP A 201 -3.27 12.94 -24.44
C ASP A 201 -4.04 11.70 -24.85
N PHE A 202 -5.33 11.90 -25.13
CA PHE A 202 -6.28 10.87 -25.59
C PHE A 202 -6.78 11.20 -26.98
N THR A 203 -6.99 10.17 -27.80
CA THR A 203 -7.84 10.27 -28.99
C THR A 203 -9.23 9.80 -28.62
N THR A 204 -10.24 10.55 -29.06
CA THR A 204 -11.62 10.34 -28.63
C THR A 204 -12.60 10.39 -29.80
N GLN A 205 -13.70 9.68 -29.66
CA GLN A 205 -14.86 9.78 -30.52
C GLN A 205 -16.13 9.75 -29.64
N ASP A 206 -16.89 10.82 -29.65
CA ASP A 206 -18.02 11.04 -28.74
C ASP A 206 -17.62 10.86 -27.27
N ASP A 207 -18.28 9.98 -26.54
CA ASP A 207 -18.02 9.63 -25.14
C ASP A 207 -17.08 8.42 -24.96
N ARG A 208 -16.28 8.08 -25.98
CA ARG A 208 -15.34 6.97 -25.98
C ARG A 208 -13.92 7.43 -26.27
N ILE A 209 -12.97 6.88 -25.52
CA ILE A 209 -11.55 6.97 -25.86
C ILE A 209 -11.25 5.88 -26.90
N THR A 210 -10.62 6.26 -28.00
CA THR A 210 -10.19 5.35 -29.07
C THR A 210 -8.70 5.07 -29.05
N GLY A 211 -7.92 5.86 -28.28
CA GLY A 211 -6.50 5.68 -28.16
C GLY A 211 -5.83 6.67 -27.23
N VAL A 212 -4.50 6.59 -27.15
CA VAL A 212 -3.65 7.51 -26.40
C VAL A 212 -2.51 8.01 -27.24
N GLN A 213 -2.09 9.26 -27.02
CA GLN A 213 -0.96 9.89 -27.68
C GLN A 213 0.27 9.90 -26.76
N LEU A 214 1.38 9.36 -27.25
CA LEU A 214 2.65 9.37 -26.54
C LEU A 214 3.46 10.63 -26.84
N ALA A 215 4.36 10.98 -25.92
CA ALA A 215 5.32 12.08 -26.11
C ALA A 215 6.20 11.91 -27.35
N SER A 216 6.40 10.69 -27.81
CA SER A 216 7.10 10.36 -29.06
C SER A 216 6.33 10.77 -30.33
N GLY A 217 5.06 11.16 -30.21
CA GLY A 217 4.12 11.34 -31.32
C GLY A 217 3.44 10.06 -31.79
N THR A 218 3.75 8.92 -31.18
CA THR A 218 3.08 7.65 -31.49
C THR A 218 1.67 7.63 -30.92
N GLU A 219 0.71 7.19 -31.69
CA GLU A 219 -0.66 6.91 -31.22
C GLU A 219 -0.83 5.40 -31.01
N LEU A 220 -1.38 5.03 -29.87
CA LEU A 220 -1.74 3.67 -29.53
C LEU A 220 -3.26 3.55 -29.45
N GLN A 221 -3.84 2.69 -30.26
CA GLN A 221 -5.28 2.41 -30.25
C GLN A 221 -5.67 1.60 -29.01
N ALA A 222 -6.85 1.86 -28.45
CA ALA A 222 -7.36 1.18 -27.28
C ALA A 222 -8.90 1.14 -27.26
N ASP A 223 -9.46 -0.01 -26.88
CA ASP A 223 -10.90 -0.18 -26.65
C ASP A 223 -11.32 0.38 -25.30
N ALA A 224 -10.39 0.39 -24.33
CA ALA A 224 -10.57 0.97 -23.01
C ALA A 224 -9.25 1.49 -22.45
N VAL A 225 -9.30 2.50 -21.59
CA VAL A 225 -8.13 3.09 -20.95
C VAL A 225 -8.29 3.11 -19.44
N VAL A 226 -7.24 2.73 -18.71
CA VAL A 226 -7.18 2.79 -17.25
C VAL A 226 -6.02 3.66 -16.83
N LEU A 227 -6.28 4.64 -15.98
CA LEU A 227 -5.25 5.50 -15.37
C LEU A 227 -4.83 4.92 -14.02
N ALA A 228 -3.60 4.37 -13.94
CA ALA A 228 -3.00 3.82 -12.72
C ALA A 228 -1.63 4.46 -12.44
N ILE A 229 -1.55 5.79 -12.58
CA ILE A 229 -0.32 6.59 -12.62
C ILE A 229 0.04 7.26 -11.29
N GLY A 230 -0.46 6.72 -10.18
CA GLY A 230 -0.14 7.21 -8.85
C GLY A 230 -0.42 8.72 -8.67
N PRO A 231 0.52 9.50 -8.11
CA PRO A 231 0.29 10.91 -7.80
C PRO A 231 0.20 11.82 -9.03
N TRP A 232 0.61 11.35 -10.22
CA TRP A 232 0.55 12.14 -11.46
C TRP A 232 -0.83 12.17 -12.13
N ILE A 233 -1.86 11.65 -11.46
CA ILE A 233 -3.23 11.51 -11.99
C ILE A 233 -3.87 12.82 -12.44
N GLY A 234 -3.56 13.95 -11.79
CA GLY A 234 -4.28 15.22 -11.94
C GLY A 234 -4.35 15.72 -13.37
N LYS A 235 -3.24 15.69 -14.11
CA LYS A 235 -3.20 16.23 -15.48
C LYS A 235 -4.04 15.43 -16.47
N LEU A 236 -3.91 14.10 -16.45
CA LEU A 236 -4.64 13.24 -17.38
C LEU A 236 -6.13 13.14 -17.02
N SER A 237 -6.47 13.09 -15.74
CA SER A 237 -7.87 13.07 -15.31
C SER A 237 -8.60 14.38 -15.65
N ALA A 238 -7.91 15.53 -15.58
CA ALA A 238 -8.48 16.80 -16.00
C ALA A 238 -8.83 16.84 -17.49
N LYS A 239 -8.05 16.17 -18.36
CA LYS A 239 -8.35 16.06 -19.79
C LYS A 239 -9.61 15.23 -20.07
N LEU A 240 -9.99 14.37 -19.13
CA LEU A 240 -11.24 13.60 -19.19
C LEU A 240 -12.44 14.35 -18.56
N GLY A 241 -12.30 15.63 -18.26
CA GLY A 241 -13.35 16.45 -17.67
C GLY A 241 -13.59 16.22 -16.17
N CYS A 242 -12.78 15.35 -15.53
CA CYS A 242 -12.97 14.94 -14.16
C CYS A 242 -11.62 14.99 -13.41
N PRO A 243 -11.17 16.16 -13.00
CA PRO A 243 -9.90 16.32 -12.30
C PRO A 243 -9.91 15.60 -10.95
N ILE A 244 -9.02 14.64 -10.79
CA ILE A 244 -8.84 13.91 -9.52
C ILE A 244 -7.73 14.60 -8.73
N GLY A 245 -8.11 15.21 -7.60
CA GLY A 245 -7.14 15.78 -6.68
C GLY A 245 -6.26 14.70 -6.07
N CYS A 246 -4.96 14.90 -6.12
CA CYS A 246 -3.98 14.03 -5.49
C CYS A 246 -2.89 14.89 -4.84
N ARG A 247 -2.54 14.53 -3.62
CA ARG A 247 -1.42 15.11 -2.89
C ARG A 247 -0.24 14.16 -3.00
N PRO A 248 0.83 14.51 -3.72
CA PRO A 248 2.05 13.73 -3.72
C PRO A 248 2.75 13.91 -2.38
N VAL A 249 2.98 12.82 -1.68
CA VAL A 249 3.64 12.80 -0.37
C VAL A 249 4.86 11.92 -0.47
N PHE A 250 6.02 12.45 -0.09
CA PHE A 250 7.26 11.68 -0.13
C PHE A 250 7.38 10.82 1.13
N ALA A 251 7.73 9.56 0.94
CA ALA A 251 8.08 8.63 2.01
C ALA A 251 9.36 7.90 1.65
N GLU A 252 10.21 7.69 2.65
CA GLU A 252 11.52 7.06 2.48
C GLU A 252 11.79 6.01 3.55
N CYS A 253 12.73 5.12 3.27
CA CYS A 253 13.20 4.09 4.19
C CYS A 253 14.64 3.69 3.87
N LEU A 254 15.23 2.98 4.81
CA LEU A 254 16.58 2.43 4.66
C LEU A 254 16.50 0.91 4.51
N ARG A 255 17.34 0.36 3.66
CA ARG A 255 17.67 -1.07 3.67
C ARG A 255 19.04 -1.22 4.32
N ALA A 256 19.13 -2.16 5.23
CA ALA A 256 20.35 -2.38 5.98
C ALA A 256 20.66 -3.88 6.13
N MET A 257 21.90 -4.20 6.39
CA MET A 257 22.39 -5.52 6.78
C MET A 257 22.91 -5.45 8.20
N LEU A 258 22.64 -6.47 8.98
CA LEU A 258 23.15 -6.63 10.34
C LEU A 258 24.18 -7.75 10.41
N PRO A 259 25.13 -7.69 11.37
CA PRO A 259 26.06 -8.79 11.60
C PRO A 259 25.40 -9.99 12.29
N VAL A 260 24.13 -9.86 12.70
CA VAL A 260 23.31 -10.89 13.35
C VAL A 260 21.97 -11.02 12.62
N ASP A 261 21.44 -12.22 12.59
CA ASP A 261 20.10 -12.47 12.05
C ASP A 261 19.03 -12.01 13.04
N LEU A 262 18.04 -11.27 12.55
CA LEU A 262 16.85 -10.95 13.32
C LEU A 262 15.72 -11.93 13.02
N PRO A 263 14.89 -12.28 14.01
CA PRO A 263 13.67 -13.04 13.76
C PRO A 263 12.77 -12.32 12.75
N LEU A 264 12.06 -13.09 11.91
CA LEU A 264 11.09 -12.55 10.96
C LEU A 264 9.84 -12.08 11.72
N ARG A 265 9.97 -10.95 12.39
CA ARG A 265 8.91 -10.24 13.11
C ARG A 265 9.12 -8.75 12.96
N THR A 266 8.10 -8.06 12.50
CA THR A 266 8.12 -6.59 12.47
C THR A 266 8.01 -6.05 13.88
N LEU A 267 8.83 -5.07 14.23
CA LEU A 267 8.67 -4.25 15.43
C LEU A 267 8.26 -2.84 15.02
N ALA A 268 7.28 -2.30 15.71
CA ALA A 268 6.88 -0.91 15.59
C ALA A 268 6.85 -0.25 16.97
N ALA A 269 7.37 0.96 17.08
CA ALA A 269 7.30 1.78 18.29
C ALA A 269 7.38 3.24 17.88
N ASP A 270 6.64 4.10 18.56
CA ASP A 270 6.49 5.49 18.16
C ASP A 270 6.13 5.58 16.66
N ASP A 271 6.93 6.30 15.90
CA ASP A 271 6.77 6.41 14.44
C ASP A 271 7.77 5.55 13.66
N PHE A 272 8.41 4.55 14.29
CA PHE A 272 9.49 3.78 13.69
C PHE A 272 9.12 2.32 13.48
N TYR A 273 9.61 1.75 12.37
CA TYR A 273 9.40 0.37 11.97
C TYR A 273 10.73 -0.32 11.69
N ILE A 274 10.88 -1.52 12.22
CA ILE A 274 12.00 -2.43 11.99
C ILE A 274 11.41 -3.69 11.36
N LEU A 275 11.74 -3.95 10.09
CA LEU A 275 11.18 -5.04 9.31
C LEU A 275 12.28 -5.98 8.81
N PRO A 276 12.59 -7.05 9.53
CA PRO A 276 13.47 -8.10 9.02
C PRO A 276 12.86 -8.76 7.79
N LYS A 277 13.65 -8.91 6.72
CA LYS A 277 13.24 -9.49 5.44
C LYS A 277 13.78 -10.92 5.30
N LYS A 278 13.08 -11.73 4.51
CA LYS A 278 13.42 -13.14 4.25
C LYS A 278 14.83 -13.31 3.67
N ASN A 279 15.36 -12.31 2.98
CA ASN A 279 16.69 -12.31 2.39
C ASN A 279 17.82 -11.90 3.37
N GLY A 280 17.52 -11.70 4.65
CA GLY A 280 18.49 -11.30 5.69
C GLY A 280 18.70 -9.79 5.80
N GLU A 281 18.08 -8.98 4.95
CA GLU A 281 18.08 -7.52 5.11
C GLU A 281 17.06 -7.08 6.16
N VAL A 282 17.18 -5.84 6.60
CA VAL A 282 16.18 -5.19 7.43
C VAL A 282 15.77 -3.86 6.80
N ILE A 283 14.46 -3.60 6.74
CA ILE A 283 13.94 -2.27 6.39
C ILE A 283 13.79 -1.49 7.69
N LEU A 284 14.36 -0.29 7.69
CA LEU A 284 14.24 0.69 8.77
C LEU A 284 13.44 1.87 8.21
N ALA A 285 12.32 2.17 8.81
CA ALA A 285 11.39 3.14 8.25
C ALA A 285 10.77 4.02 9.33
N THR A 286 10.33 5.20 8.91
CA THR A 286 9.54 6.12 9.71
C THR A 286 8.13 6.24 9.12
N TYR A 287 7.12 6.37 9.95
CA TYR A 287 5.72 6.52 9.54
C TYR A 287 5.00 7.60 10.35
N GLY A 288 5.71 8.59 10.82
CA GLY A 288 5.12 9.70 11.57
C GLY A 288 4.49 10.76 10.67
N ALA A 289 3.58 11.54 11.23
CA ALA A 289 2.98 12.68 10.53
C ALA A 289 4.02 13.70 10.02
N LYS A 290 5.21 13.71 10.62
CA LYS A 290 6.33 14.58 10.21
C LYS A 290 7.06 14.07 8.96
N ASP A 291 6.96 12.77 8.68
CA ASP A 291 7.69 12.12 7.59
C ASP A 291 6.92 12.16 6.26
N PHE A 292 5.63 12.50 6.32
CA PHE A 292 4.80 12.70 5.14
C PHE A 292 4.92 14.13 4.61
N VAL A 293 6.03 14.39 3.90
CA VAL A 293 6.30 15.70 3.33
C VAL A 293 5.49 15.89 2.05
N ASP A 294 4.69 16.96 2.01
CA ASP A 294 4.00 17.38 0.78
C ASP A 294 5.04 17.78 -0.28
N ARG A 295 4.94 17.18 -1.44
CA ARG A 295 5.82 17.41 -2.59
C ARG A 295 5.00 17.78 -3.82
N SER A 296 4.24 18.84 -3.72
CA SER A 296 3.44 19.37 -4.84
C SER A 296 4.28 19.72 -6.08
N ASP A 297 5.57 19.93 -5.89
CA ASP A 297 6.59 20.06 -6.95
C ASP A 297 7.07 18.71 -7.54
N PHE A 298 6.60 17.59 -7.00
CA PHE A 298 7.00 16.23 -7.36
C PHE A 298 8.50 15.93 -7.15
N ASP A 299 9.16 16.66 -6.26
CA ASP A 299 10.53 16.36 -5.86
C ASP A 299 10.58 15.07 -5.04
N ALA A 300 11.36 14.11 -5.48
CA ALA A 300 11.60 12.82 -4.84
C ALA A 300 13.03 12.68 -4.32
N SER A 301 13.67 13.79 -3.97
CA SER A 301 15.02 13.79 -3.39
C SER A 301 15.00 13.24 -1.96
N LEU A 302 15.98 12.41 -1.65
CA LEU A 302 16.19 11.79 -0.34
C LEU A 302 16.71 12.82 0.67
N SER A 303 16.32 12.68 1.94
CA SER A 303 16.71 13.56 3.04
C SER A 303 17.72 12.91 3.97
N GLU A 304 18.90 13.50 4.11
CA GLU A 304 19.88 13.04 5.12
C GLU A 304 19.38 13.25 6.54
N GLU A 305 18.55 14.27 6.80
CA GLU A 305 17.93 14.51 8.09
C GLU A 305 16.96 13.37 8.46
N THR A 306 16.08 12.97 7.55
CA THR A 306 15.16 11.85 7.77
C THR A 306 15.91 10.54 7.95
N LYS A 307 16.97 10.31 7.17
CA LYS A 307 17.82 9.13 7.31
C LYS A 307 18.45 9.05 8.70
N LEU A 308 19.03 10.14 9.20
CA LEU A 308 19.64 10.18 10.54
C LEU A 308 18.58 9.98 11.63
N ALA A 309 17.44 10.65 11.52
CA ALA A 309 16.32 10.48 12.45
C ALA A 309 15.81 9.03 12.50
N ALA A 310 15.70 8.38 11.34
CA ALA A 310 15.34 6.97 11.27
C ALA A 310 16.34 6.07 11.99
N LEU A 311 17.64 6.24 11.73
CA LEU A 311 18.70 5.46 12.39
C LEU A 311 18.71 5.66 13.90
N GLU A 312 18.62 6.90 14.38
CA GLU A 312 18.57 7.21 15.79
C GLU A 312 17.30 6.65 16.45
N GLY A 313 16.16 6.72 15.77
CA GLY A 313 14.89 6.21 16.27
C GLY A 313 14.88 4.70 16.44
N VAL A 314 15.26 3.98 15.38
CA VAL A 314 15.29 2.50 15.44
C VAL A 314 16.38 1.97 16.39
N ALA A 315 17.51 2.67 16.54
CA ALA A 315 18.55 2.29 17.49
C ALA A 315 18.08 2.45 18.95
N ARG A 316 17.19 3.39 19.24
CA ARG A 316 16.53 3.48 20.56
C ARG A 316 15.66 2.27 20.87
N ILE A 317 15.02 1.71 19.85
CA ILE A 317 14.17 0.51 20.00
C ILE A 317 15.05 -0.73 20.14
N LEU A 318 15.99 -0.91 19.23
CA LEU A 318 16.84 -2.10 19.11
C LEU A 318 18.30 -1.68 18.91
N PRO A 319 19.09 -1.48 19.98
CA PRO A 319 20.44 -0.94 19.91
C PRO A 319 21.42 -1.67 19.00
N VAL A 320 21.23 -2.96 18.73
CA VAL A 320 22.07 -3.69 17.75
C VAL A 320 22.03 -3.07 16.35
N LEU A 321 21.03 -2.24 16.06
CA LEU A 321 20.93 -1.51 14.78
C LEU A 321 21.98 -0.40 14.61
N GLU A 322 22.69 -0.01 15.67
CA GLU A 322 23.88 0.86 15.57
C GLU A 322 25.00 0.20 14.74
N GLU A 323 25.03 -1.13 14.69
CA GLU A 323 26.01 -1.90 13.90
C GLU A 323 25.55 -2.14 12.46
N ALA A 324 24.39 -1.61 12.07
CA ALA A 324 23.83 -1.84 10.76
C ALA A 324 24.64 -1.18 9.64
N THR A 325 24.88 -1.92 8.57
CA THR A 325 25.43 -1.39 7.33
C THR A 325 24.29 -1.00 6.40
N ILE A 326 24.16 0.28 6.07
CA ILE A 326 23.15 0.77 5.15
C ILE A 326 23.50 0.34 3.73
N VAL A 327 22.62 -0.43 3.12
CA VAL A 327 22.75 -0.94 1.75
C VAL A 327 22.12 0.02 0.75
N GLU A 328 20.97 0.62 1.13
CA GLU A 328 20.22 1.52 0.27
C GLU A 328 19.42 2.53 1.11
N HIS A 329 19.44 3.77 0.69
CA HIS A 329 18.49 4.78 1.12
C HIS A 329 17.53 5.03 -0.07
N ARG A 330 16.24 4.80 0.12
CA ARG A 330 15.25 4.85 -0.97
C ARG A 330 13.95 5.51 -0.51
N GLY A 331 13.26 6.09 -1.46
CA GLY A 331 11.95 6.70 -1.23
C GLY A 331 11.29 7.07 -2.55
N ASP A 332 10.00 7.39 -2.49
CA ASP A 332 9.25 7.93 -3.63
C ASP A 332 7.93 8.57 -3.20
N LEU A 333 7.22 9.11 -4.18
CA LEU A 333 5.98 9.84 -4.00
C LEU A 333 4.77 8.91 -3.88
N LEU A 334 4.08 8.99 -2.78
CA LEU A 334 2.81 8.34 -2.51
C LEU A 334 1.65 9.17 -3.06
N ALA A 335 0.60 8.51 -3.50
CA ALA A 335 -0.61 9.15 -4.00
C ALA A 335 -1.65 9.27 -2.87
N MET A 336 -1.66 10.38 -2.15
CA MET A 336 -2.56 10.64 -1.04
C MET A 336 -3.77 11.48 -1.45
N ALA A 337 -4.85 11.43 -0.65
CA ALA A 337 -5.95 12.37 -0.80
C ALA A 337 -5.53 13.78 -0.39
N PRO A 338 -6.08 14.85 -1.00
CA PRO A 338 -5.75 16.22 -0.61
C PRO A 338 -6.17 16.58 0.82
N THR A 339 -7.18 15.90 1.33
CA THR A 339 -7.74 16.13 2.67
C THR A 339 -7.89 14.82 3.44
N PRO A 340 -7.88 14.85 4.78
CA PRO A 340 -8.11 13.66 5.60
C PRO A 340 -9.48 12.99 5.33
N PRO A 341 -9.58 11.68 5.58
CA PRO A 341 -8.46 10.76 5.76
C PRO A 341 -7.65 10.68 4.47
N TYR A 342 -6.32 10.78 4.58
CA TYR A 342 -5.44 10.92 3.41
C TYR A 342 -5.34 9.67 2.55
N GLN A 343 -5.68 8.52 3.11
CA GLN A 343 -5.70 7.23 2.41
C GLN A 343 -7.12 6.94 1.90
N LYS A 344 -7.40 7.37 0.68
CA LYS A 344 -8.71 7.20 0.03
C LYS A 344 -8.52 6.74 -1.41
N PRO A 345 -8.46 5.44 -1.67
CA PRO A 345 -8.41 4.93 -3.02
C PRO A 345 -9.55 5.48 -3.88
N VAL A 346 -9.22 5.81 -5.12
CA VAL A 346 -10.19 6.18 -6.16
C VAL A 346 -10.11 5.12 -7.24
N MET A 347 -11.18 4.37 -7.40
CA MET A 347 -11.27 3.26 -8.34
C MET A 347 -12.61 3.31 -9.08
N GLY A 348 -12.63 3.07 -10.39
CA GLY A 348 -13.87 2.98 -11.13
C GLY A 348 -13.81 3.55 -12.54
N ARG A 349 -14.98 3.80 -13.11
CA ARG A 349 -15.14 4.37 -14.44
C ARG A 349 -15.36 5.88 -14.32
N PHE A 350 -14.74 6.66 -15.20
CA PHE A 350 -15.03 8.09 -15.34
C PHE A 350 -16.48 8.30 -15.76
N PRO A 351 -17.24 9.22 -15.13
CA PRO A 351 -18.70 9.32 -15.31
C PRO A 351 -19.14 9.56 -16.75
N GLU A 352 -18.42 10.45 -17.44
CA GLU A 352 -18.79 10.89 -18.79
C GLU A 352 -18.21 9.99 -19.89
N TRP A 353 -17.48 8.94 -19.52
CA TRP A 353 -16.78 8.06 -20.47
C TRP A 353 -17.28 6.63 -20.37
N GLN A 354 -17.56 6.00 -21.50
CA GLN A 354 -17.99 4.61 -21.54
C GLN A 354 -16.86 3.62 -21.21
N ASN A 355 -15.60 4.00 -21.48
CA ASN A 355 -14.46 3.10 -21.50
C ASN A 355 -13.18 3.69 -20.88
N ALA A 356 -13.31 4.73 -20.06
CA ALA A 356 -12.21 5.31 -19.28
C ALA A 356 -12.35 4.96 -17.81
N TYR A 357 -11.25 4.49 -17.21
CA TYR A 357 -11.21 4.01 -15.84
C TYR A 357 -10.03 4.60 -15.07
N VAL A 358 -10.11 4.54 -13.77
CA VAL A 358 -9.05 5.03 -12.86
C VAL A 358 -8.85 4.09 -11.69
N ALA A 359 -7.60 3.97 -11.23
CA ALA A 359 -7.23 3.33 -9.98
C ALA A 359 -6.01 4.06 -9.38
N THR A 360 -6.24 4.88 -8.37
CA THR A 360 -5.21 5.75 -7.78
C THR A 360 -5.52 6.09 -6.31
N ARG A 361 -4.66 6.86 -5.66
CA ARG A 361 -4.81 7.37 -4.29
C ARG A 361 -4.83 6.27 -3.22
N PHE A 362 -4.04 5.22 -3.42
CA PHE A 362 -3.89 4.14 -2.44
C PHE A 362 -2.97 4.49 -1.25
N GLY A 363 -2.47 5.71 -1.19
CA GLY A 363 -1.58 6.15 -0.11
C GLY A 363 -0.32 5.31 -0.01
N GLY A 364 0.06 4.94 1.22
CA GLY A 364 1.17 4.02 1.51
C GLY A 364 0.86 2.54 1.22
N ASP A 365 -0.42 2.19 1.01
CA ASP A 365 -0.90 0.80 0.99
C ASP A 365 -1.09 0.22 -0.41
N GLY A 366 -0.63 0.93 -1.45
CA GLY A 366 -0.86 0.54 -2.85
C GLY A 366 -0.37 -0.87 -3.19
N VAL A 367 0.76 -1.30 -2.65
CA VAL A 367 1.27 -2.67 -2.84
C VAL A 367 0.34 -3.67 -2.15
N CYS A 368 -0.02 -3.40 -0.90
CA CYS A 368 -0.85 -4.29 -0.09
C CYS A 368 -2.26 -4.47 -0.65
N MET A 369 -2.86 -3.40 -1.18
CA MET A 369 -4.20 -3.44 -1.76
C MET A 369 -4.24 -3.93 -3.21
N SER A 370 -3.10 -3.98 -3.89
CA SER A 370 -3.06 -4.25 -5.34
C SER A 370 -3.70 -5.58 -5.75
N PRO A 371 -3.61 -6.70 -4.99
CA PRO A 371 -4.27 -7.95 -5.37
C PRO A 371 -5.79 -7.81 -5.52
N ALA A 372 -6.45 -7.28 -4.51
CA ALA A 372 -7.90 -7.09 -4.53
C ALA A 372 -8.33 -5.98 -5.49
N ALA A 373 -7.61 -4.85 -5.49
CA ALA A 373 -7.89 -3.72 -6.38
C ALA A 373 -7.81 -4.13 -7.86
N GLY A 374 -6.77 -4.89 -8.23
CA GLY A 374 -6.59 -5.37 -9.60
C GLY A 374 -7.70 -6.30 -10.05
N GLU A 375 -8.10 -7.24 -9.18
CA GLU A 375 -9.19 -8.17 -9.48
C GLU A 375 -10.53 -7.47 -9.66
N LEU A 376 -10.87 -6.54 -8.76
CA LEU A 376 -12.11 -5.76 -8.83
C LEU A 376 -12.16 -4.87 -10.07
N MET A 377 -11.06 -4.20 -10.41
CA MET A 377 -10.98 -3.37 -11.60
C MET A 377 -11.08 -4.19 -12.87
N ALA A 378 -10.45 -5.36 -12.93
CA ALA A 378 -10.56 -6.25 -14.09
C ALA A 378 -12.01 -6.75 -14.27
N GLU A 379 -12.71 -7.07 -13.18
CA GLU A 379 -14.12 -7.45 -13.23
C GLU A 379 -15.01 -6.31 -13.72
N LEU A 380 -14.79 -5.08 -13.24
CA LEU A 380 -15.52 -3.91 -13.71
C LEU A 380 -15.31 -3.65 -15.20
N ILE A 381 -14.07 -3.76 -15.68
CA ILE A 381 -13.72 -3.52 -17.08
C ILE A 381 -14.36 -4.58 -17.99
N ASP A 382 -14.30 -5.85 -17.59
CA ASP A 382 -14.83 -6.99 -18.33
C ASP A 382 -16.36 -6.96 -18.42
N THR A 383 -17.02 -6.73 -17.29
CA THR A 383 -18.49 -6.85 -17.20
C THR A 383 -19.24 -5.53 -17.41
N GLY A 384 -18.55 -4.40 -17.29
CA GLY A 384 -19.13 -3.06 -17.24
C GLY A 384 -19.97 -2.79 -15.97
N LYS A 385 -19.94 -3.70 -15.00
CA LYS A 385 -20.72 -3.63 -13.76
C LYS A 385 -19.82 -3.61 -12.55
N SER A 386 -20.19 -2.81 -11.57
CA SER A 386 -19.50 -2.84 -10.25
C SER A 386 -19.62 -4.23 -9.65
N PRO A 387 -18.49 -4.82 -9.20
CA PRO A 387 -18.50 -6.12 -8.55
C PRO A 387 -19.40 -6.12 -7.30
N LEU A 388 -20.31 -7.09 -7.19
CA LEU A 388 -21.24 -7.18 -6.04
C LEU A 388 -20.52 -7.23 -4.69
N ARG A 389 -19.37 -7.90 -4.63
CA ARG A 389 -18.53 -7.98 -3.43
C ARG A 389 -17.87 -6.67 -3.03
N ALA A 390 -17.72 -5.73 -3.97
CA ALA A 390 -17.18 -4.40 -3.72
C ALA A 390 -18.25 -3.43 -3.15
N GLY A 391 -19.49 -3.88 -3.00
CA GLY A 391 -20.59 -3.07 -2.50
C GLY A 391 -20.74 -1.77 -3.26
N ARG A 392 -20.80 -0.66 -2.54
CA ARG A 392 -20.93 0.68 -3.13
C ARG A 392 -19.60 1.35 -3.49
N MET A 393 -18.47 0.63 -3.43
CA MET A 393 -17.15 1.20 -3.65
C MET A 393 -17.05 1.93 -5.00
N PHE A 394 -17.59 1.34 -6.07
CA PHE A 394 -17.57 1.92 -7.41
C PHE A 394 -18.72 2.89 -7.71
N GLU A 395 -19.81 2.83 -6.97
CA GLU A 395 -20.95 3.75 -7.14
C GLU A 395 -20.62 5.16 -6.66
N ARG A 396 -19.65 5.29 -5.74
CA ARG A 396 -19.27 6.54 -5.09
C ARG A 396 -18.12 7.28 -5.78
N LEU A 397 -17.57 6.71 -6.83
CA LEU A 397 -16.48 7.32 -7.59
C LEU A 397 -16.96 8.35 -8.62
N ALA A 398 -18.26 8.61 -8.69
CA ALA A 398 -18.74 9.78 -9.40
C ALA A 398 -18.10 11.02 -8.76
N PRO A 399 -17.35 11.83 -9.51
CA PRO A 399 -16.79 13.05 -9.00
C PRO A 399 -17.91 13.94 -8.51
N GLY A 400 -17.80 14.41 -7.27
CA GLY A 400 -18.61 15.50 -6.76
C GLY A 400 -17.98 16.80 -7.18
#